data_4b7323a1c04eec305d84dd004a23d805
#
_entry.id   4b7323a1c04eec305d84dd004a23d805
#
_cell.length_a   1.000
_cell.length_b   1.000
_cell.length_c   1.000
_cell.angle_alpha   90.00
_cell.angle_beta   90.00
_cell.angle_gamma   90.00
#
_symmetry.space_group_name_H-M   'P 1'
#
loop_
_entity.id
_entity.type
_entity.pdbx_description
1 polymer ?
#
loop_
_entity_poly.entity_id
_entity_poly.type
_entity_poly.pdbx_seq_one_letter_code
_entity_poly.pdbx_strand_id
1 'polypeptide(L)'
;VRGWHIHELLQTEERITSAFIRENGQLRQVSLNEALDFVAKKLQRLSGEEIAFLASPRASNEDNYLFGKFARAVMKSNNLSLASDAGQEESARVLLEGCGWPAATGSLSRLKQADFILVAGGDLTKQNPIVASEIHRARRAGAFVATISPRKTQMARLSRLHLRPAPGSMSLVVEALARIIYEQKKYNLEYLTERTENHQAYLSHLERINLEEILVLTGVALEALTELADKLSAAKLAYVFYPTGVQSLDRRTMAALFNLMLMTGKLGQGEGGIIPVTGISNLLGSYDMGLSPTFLPGYLEASDENNCRKLETIWQTKISRTPGRSVSASLAENKSLRALMVVDHDEEIIRQVNRIKELELVVYFGAYQNAFARLANVIIPRPSYAEADGTYTNFERRVQLNRQKVKPLAEVQPLWKILSSLARALGHDWQYESAEQVMAEICRVVLQYSALTYEKLESSLGLKWPVEDNHPEGTDYLLPEQKKAKFRFVLEEKTLSQPTIIREPEADFPFKLTVGRSNYFWHQNSVMKRTFIPKREYNALLLLYPKGFVEISAEDASRLKLREKQPVRVISPSAEITLAARISPDVLPGQLYIPYFVEEMIPEFLLRQVAELEKSEEYFLPVRLEKVG
;
A
#
# COMPACT_ATOMS: atom_id res chain seq x y z
N VAL A 1 1.71 6.59 -22.41
CA VAL A 1 2.86 5.88 -23.00
C VAL A 1 2.93 4.43 -22.52
N ARG A 2 2.79 4.13 -21.20
CA ARG A 2 2.87 2.76 -20.68
C ARG A 2 1.83 1.81 -21.28
N GLY A 3 0.56 2.21 -21.31
CA GLY A 3 -0.50 1.40 -21.90
C GLY A 3 -0.27 1.10 -23.40
N TRP A 4 0.48 1.96 -24.09
CA TRP A 4 0.82 1.74 -25.49
C TRP A 4 1.77 0.57 -25.71
N HIS A 5 2.71 0.35 -24.78
CA HIS A 5 3.73 -0.70 -24.86
C HIS A 5 3.40 -1.94 -24.02
N ILE A 6 2.21 -2.00 -23.41
CA ILE A 6 1.87 -3.11 -22.52
C ILE A 6 1.80 -4.47 -23.25
N HIS A 7 1.53 -4.46 -24.56
CA HIS A 7 1.50 -5.66 -25.39
C HIS A 7 2.85 -6.40 -25.44
N GLU A 8 3.98 -5.68 -25.26
CA GLU A 8 5.32 -6.27 -25.21
C GLU A 8 5.47 -7.30 -24.08
N LEU A 9 4.67 -7.16 -23.02
CA LEU A 9 4.65 -8.13 -21.91
C LEU A 9 4.15 -9.51 -22.33
N LEU A 10 3.35 -9.60 -23.38
CA LEU A 10 2.84 -10.86 -23.88
C LEU A 10 3.88 -11.64 -24.71
N GLN A 11 4.88 -10.94 -25.23
CA GLN A 11 5.87 -11.45 -26.18
C GLN A 11 7.27 -11.60 -25.58
N THR A 12 7.47 -11.27 -24.30
CA THR A 12 8.79 -11.37 -23.68
C THR A 12 9.23 -12.82 -23.49
N GLU A 13 10.51 -13.11 -23.72
CA GLU A 13 11.13 -14.42 -23.49
C GLU A 13 11.10 -14.86 -22.01
N GLU A 14 10.87 -13.91 -21.10
CA GLU A 14 10.76 -14.19 -19.66
C GLU A 14 9.40 -14.76 -19.25
N ARG A 15 8.49 -15.02 -20.19
CA ARG A 15 7.19 -15.65 -19.90
C ARG A 15 7.38 -17.09 -19.39
N ILE A 16 6.67 -17.41 -18.31
CA ILE A 16 6.54 -18.78 -17.81
C ILE A 16 5.32 -19.40 -18.50
N THR A 17 5.57 -20.40 -19.34
CA THR A 17 4.53 -21.07 -20.14
C THR A 17 4.35 -22.54 -19.79
N SER A 18 5.25 -23.11 -18.98
CA SER A 18 5.24 -24.51 -18.56
C SER A 18 5.46 -24.59 -17.05
N ALA A 19 5.04 -25.71 -16.45
CA ALA A 19 5.35 -26.00 -15.06
C ALA A 19 6.74 -26.62 -14.91
N PHE A 20 7.37 -26.39 -13.76
CA PHE A 20 8.70 -26.93 -13.43
C PHE A 20 8.73 -27.45 -12.00
N ILE A 21 9.48 -28.54 -11.78
CA ILE A 21 9.84 -29.05 -10.45
C ILE A 21 11.37 -29.04 -10.34
N ARG A 22 11.89 -28.64 -9.18
CA ARG A 22 13.32 -28.68 -8.89
C ARG A 22 13.72 -30.03 -8.33
N GLU A 23 14.55 -30.74 -9.07
CA GLU A 23 15.13 -32.04 -8.70
C GLU A 23 16.67 -31.93 -8.74
N ASN A 24 17.34 -32.33 -7.69
CA ASN A 24 18.81 -32.26 -7.58
C ASN A 24 19.39 -30.86 -7.91
N GLY A 25 18.68 -29.79 -7.53
CA GLY A 25 19.10 -28.41 -7.77
C GLY A 25 18.76 -27.85 -9.16
N GLN A 26 18.30 -28.68 -10.11
CA GLN A 26 17.93 -28.27 -11.47
C GLN A 26 16.41 -28.25 -11.66
N LEU A 27 15.93 -27.31 -12.47
CA LEU A 27 14.52 -27.23 -12.85
C LEU A 27 14.25 -28.18 -14.03
N ARG A 28 13.36 -29.15 -13.82
CA ARG A 28 12.83 -30.05 -14.84
C ARG A 28 11.45 -29.60 -15.25
N GLN A 29 11.22 -29.43 -16.55
CA GLN A 29 9.89 -29.15 -17.08
C GLN A 29 8.99 -30.38 -16.90
N VAL A 30 7.76 -30.14 -16.46
CA VAL A 30 6.75 -31.16 -16.18
C VAL A 30 5.39 -30.72 -16.71
N SER A 31 4.43 -31.64 -16.79
CA SER A 31 3.04 -31.25 -17.04
C SER A 31 2.46 -30.51 -15.83
N LEU A 32 1.44 -29.69 -16.06
CA LEU A 32 0.75 -29.00 -14.96
C LEU A 32 0.18 -29.99 -13.93
N ASN A 33 -0.41 -31.11 -14.39
CA ASN A 33 -0.96 -32.12 -13.49
C ASN A 33 0.12 -32.76 -12.61
N GLU A 34 1.29 -33.11 -13.19
CA GLU A 34 2.41 -33.64 -12.41
C GLU A 34 2.88 -32.66 -11.33
N ALA A 35 2.96 -31.35 -11.66
CA ALA A 35 3.32 -30.33 -10.69
C ALA A 35 2.28 -30.20 -9.56
N LEU A 36 0.98 -30.23 -9.90
CA LEU A 36 -0.10 -30.14 -8.92
C LEU A 36 -0.14 -31.36 -8.00
N ASP A 37 0.04 -32.57 -8.54
CA ASP A 37 0.12 -33.81 -7.75
C ASP A 37 1.32 -33.78 -6.79
N PHE A 38 2.47 -33.30 -7.26
CA PHE A 38 3.65 -33.13 -6.41
C PHE A 38 3.39 -32.16 -5.26
N VAL A 39 2.80 -30.98 -5.56
CA VAL A 39 2.46 -29.98 -4.55
C VAL A 39 1.44 -30.54 -3.57
N ALA A 40 0.35 -31.17 -4.03
CA ALA A 40 -0.68 -31.75 -3.18
C ALA A 40 -0.12 -32.77 -2.19
N LYS A 41 0.73 -33.71 -2.66
CA LYS A 41 1.41 -34.71 -1.81
C LYS A 41 2.29 -34.07 -0.72
N LYS A 42 2.93 -32.96 -1.01
CA LYS A 42 3.74 -32.22 -0.03
C LYS A 42 2.85 -31.47 0.97
N LEU A 43 1.80 -30.80 0.51
CA LEU A 43 0.88 -30.04 1.34
C LEU A 43 0.10 -30.92 2.35
N GLN A 44 -0.27 -32.15 1.97
CA GLN A 44 -0.94 -33.11 2.87
C GLN A 44 -0.17 -33.38 4.17
N ARG A 45 1.14 -33.14 4.19
CA ARG A 45 2.01 -33.42 5.34
C ARG A 45 2.25 -32.20 6.23
N LEU A 46 1.65 -31.06 5.88
CA LEU A 46 1.87 -29.80 6.56
C LEU A 46 0.63 -29.37 7.34
N SER A 47 0.86 -28.82 8.54
CA SER A 47 -0.16 -28.08 9.30
C SER A 47 -0.26 -26.64 8.83
N GLY A 48 -1.35 -25.96 9.21
CA GLY A 48 -1.54 -24.54 8.86
C GLY A 48 -0.48 -23.59 9.42
N GLU A 49 0.19 -23.96 10.51
CA GLU A 49 1.26 -23.16 11.12
C GLU A 49 2.61 -23.32 10.39
N GLU A 50 2.79 -24.42 9.66
CA GLU A 50 4.02 -24.74 8.91
C GLU A 50 4.05 -24.12 7.51
N ILE A 51 2.96 -23.46 7.09
CA ILE A 51 2.85 -22.87 5.76
C ILE A 51 2.44 -21.41 5.81
N ALA A 52 3.01 -20.59 4.91
CA ALA A 52 2.65 -19.20 4.72
C ALA A 52 2.29 -18.90 3.25
N PHE A 53 1.50 -17.86 3.04
CA PHE A 53 0.90 -17.49 1.76
C PHE A 53 1.19 -16.03 1.42
N LEU A 54 1.95 -15.81 0.36
CA LEU A 54 2.26 -14.49 -0.16
C LEU A 54 1.41 -14.20 -1.38
N ALA A 55 0.38 -13.41 -1.18
CA ALA A 55 -0.54 -12.98 -2.23
C ALA A 55 -0.02 -11.77 -3.02
N SER A 56 -0.65 -11.44 -4.13
CA SER A 56 -0.23 -10.35 -5.00
C SER A 56 -1.37 -9.42 -5.40
N PRO A 57 -1.20 -8.10 -5.25
CA PRO A 57 -2.17 -7.14 -5.75
C PRO A 57 -2.17 -7.02 -7.30
N ARG A 58 -1.39 -7.84 -7.99
CA ARG A 58 -1.43 -7.97 -9.46
C ARG A 58 -2.37 -9.06 -9.94
N ALA A 59 -2.78 -9.95 -9.05
CA ALA A 59 -3.81 -10.94 -9.32
C ALA A 59 -5.20 -10.30 -9.32
N SER A 60 -6.17 -10.92 -9.98
CA SER A 60 -7.57 -10.47 -9.94
C SER A 60 -8.18 -10.68 -8.54
N ASN A 61 -9.34 -10.08 -8.31
CA ASN A 61 -10.08 -10.31 -7.06
C ASN A 61 -10.43 -11.78 -6.90
N GLU A 62 -10.83 -12.46 -7.98
CA GLU A 62 -11.19 -13.87 -7.99
C GLU A 62 -10.00 -14.78 -7.66
N ASP A 63 -8.85 -14.51 -8.27
CA ASP A 63 -7.60 -15.24 -7.97
C ASP A 63 -7.18 -15.03 -6.50
N ASN A 64 -7.22 -13.81 -6.03
CA ASN A 64 -6.86 -13.42 -4.67
C ASN A 64 -7.84 -14.01 -3.64
N TYR A 65 -9.14 -13.97 -3.93
CA TYR A 65 -10.16 -14.55 -3.06
C TYR A 65 -9.95 -16.06 -2.87
N LEU A 66 -9.77 -16.81 -3.97
CA LEU A 66 -9.54 -18.24 -3.86
C LEU A 66 -8.18 -18.58 -3.24
N PHE A 67 -7.17 -17.74 -3.41
CA PHE A 67 -5.89 -17.91 -2.72
C PHE A 67 -6.05 -17.76 -1.20
N GLY A 68 -6.77 -16.73 -0.74
CA GLY A 68 -7.11 -16.54 0.68
C GLY A 68 -8.02 -17.64 1.23
N LYS A 69 -9.02 -18.09 0.44
CA LYS A 69 -9.88 -19.22 0.79
C LYS A 69 -9.09 -20.52 0.90
N PHE A 70 -8.16 -20.78 -0.03
CA PHE A 70 -7.29 -21.95 0.01
C PHE A 70 -6.43 -21.99 1.29
N ALA A 71 -5.81 -20.86 1.61
CA ALA A 71 -5.03 -20.74 2.85
C ALA A 71 -5.86 -21.09 4.10
N ARG A 72 -7.05 -20.51 4.25
CA ARG A 72 -7.86 -20.63 5.45
C ARG A 72 -8.74 -21.87 5.49
N ALA A 73 -9.39 -22.21 4.38
CA ALA A 73 -10.36 -23.30 4.33
C ALA A 73 -9.71 -24.66 4.09
N VAL A 74 -8.68 -24.73 3.25
CA VAL A 74 -7.97 -25.97 2.90
C VAL A 74 -6.81 -26.19 3.86
N MET A 75 -5.88 -25.25 3.93
CA MET A 75 -4.65 -25.40 4.71
C MET A 75 -4.79 -25.00 6.19
N LYS A 76 -5.93 -24.43 6.60
CA LYS A 76 -6.19 -23.96 7.99
C LYS A 76 -5.16 -22.95 8.48
N SER A 77 -4.61 -22.13 7.59
CA SER A 77 -3.58 -21.14 7.87
C SER A 77 -4.13 -19.73 7.78
N ASN A 78 -3.81 -18.89 8.76
CA ASN A 78 -3.97 -17.44 8.72
C ASN A 78 -2.63 -16.71 8.44
N ASN A 79 -1.54 -17.44 8.18
CA ASN A 79 -0.25 -16.87 7.78
C ASN A 79 -0.32 -16.40 6.32
N LEU A 80 -0.99 -15.30 6.09
CA LEU A 80 -1.33 -14.78 4.77
C LEU A 80 -1.14 -13.27 4.74
N SER A 81 -0.39 -12.76 3.78
CA SER A 81 -0.23 -11.31 3.59
C SER A 81 0.11 -10.94 2.15
N LEU A 82 0.09 -9.66 1.89
CA LEU A 82 0.65 -9.04 0.70
C LEU A 82 2.11 -8.64 0.97
N ALA A 83 2.87 -8.39 -0.09
CA ALA A 83 4.29 -8.10 0.03
C ALA A 83 4.61 -6.62 0.26
N SER A 84 3.83 -5.73 -0.32
CA SER A 84 4.11 -4.29 -0.38
C SER A 84 2.91 -3.45 0.07
N ASP A 85 2.42 -3.77 1.24
CA ASP A 85 1.18 -3.22 1.81
C ASP A 85 1.41 -2.24 2.97
N ALA A 86 2.67 -1.86 3.23
CA ALA A 86 3.00 -0.96 4.32
C ALA A 86 2.01 0.22 4.41
N GLY A 87 1.35 0.37 5.54
CA GLY A 87 0.38 1.40 5.84
C GLY A 87 -1.01 1.26 5.19
N GLN A 88 -1.25 0.31 4.30
CA GLN A 88 -2.60 0.10 3.76
C GLN A 88 -3.54 -0.48 4.81
N GLU A 89 -3.08 -1.48 5.56
CA GLU A 89 -3.86 -2.06 6.65
C GLU A 89 -4.13 -1.03 7.76
N GLU A 90 -3.10 -0.27 8.16
CA GLU A 90 -3.27 0.80 9.15
C GLU A 90 -4.22 1.91 8.68
N SER A 91 -4.14 2.28 7.40
CA SER A 91 -5.09 3.22 6.80
C SER A 91 -6.52 2.67 6.87
N ALA A 92 -6.73 1.40 6.53
CA ALA A 92 -8.03 0.76 6.61
C ALA A 92 -8.55 0.73 8.05
N ARG A 93 -7.70 0.43 9.04
CA ARG A 93 -8.07 0.43 10.47
C ARG A 93 -8.50 1.81 10.96
N VAL A 94 -7.73 2.86 10.64
CA VAL A 94 -8.08 4.24 11.00
C VAL A 94 -9.44 4.63 10.43
N LEU A 95 -9.69 4.32 9.16
CA LEU A 95 -10.94 4.66 8.51
C LEU A 95 -12.12 3.81 9.04
N LEU A 96 -11.91 2.51 9.33
CA LEU A 96 -12.93 1.66 9.98
C LEU A 96 -13.30 2.18 11.35
N GLU A 97 -12.32 2.54 12.19
CA GLU A 97 -12.55 3.10 13.53
C GLU A 97 -13.28 4.43 13.46
N GLY A 98 -12.92 5.27 12.49
CA GLY A 98 -13.45 6.64 12.37
C GLY A 98 -14.82 6.71 11.71
N CYS A 99 -15.06 5.94 10.65
CA CYS A 99 -16.28 6.05 9.86
C CYS A 99 -16.95 4.70 9.48
N GLY A 100 -16.42 3.59 9.95
CA GLY A 100 -16.97 2.26 9.65
C GLY A 100 -16.67 1.73 8.24
N TRP A 101 -15.85 2.43 7.44
CA TRP A 101 -15.48 2.05 6.09
C TRP A 101 -13.96 2.07 5.91
N PRO A 102 -13.35 1.07 5.24
CA PRO A 102 -11.88 0.89 5.19
C PRO A 102 -11.17 1.63 4.04
N ALA A 103 -11.85 2.48 3.30
CA ALA A 103 -11.33 3.03 2.06
C ALA A 103 -11.71 4.51 1.84
N ALA A 104 -11.30 5.06 0.69
CA ALA A 104 -11.57 6.43 0.31
C ALA A 104 -13.03 6.85 0.54
N THR A 105 -13.24 7.89 1.34
CA THR A 105 -14.59 8.38 1.68
C THR A 105 -15.19 9.25 0.58
N GLY A 106 -14.38 9.79 -0.33
CA GLY A 106 -14.79 10.60 -1.47
C GLY A 106 -14.35 10.00 -2.81
N SER A 107 -14.58 10.74 -3.89
CA SER A 107 -14.30 10.35 -5.26
C SER A 107 -13.59 11.46 -6.04
N LEU A 108 -12.78 11.08 -7.04
CA LEU A 108 -12.15 12.04 -7.96
C LEU A 108 -13.16 12.71 -8.92
N SER A 109 -14.39 12.21 -9.02
CA SER A 109 -15.42 12.73 -9.96
C SER A 109 -15.67 14.24 -9.78
N ARG A 110 -15.62 14.74 -8.55
CA ARG A 110 -15.83 16.15 -8.23
C ARG A 110 -14.55 16.93 -7.90
N LEU A 111 -13.38 16.31 -8.03
CA LEU A 111 -12.12 16.93 -7.63
C LEU A 111 -11.85 18.27 -8.33
N LYS A 112 -12.27 18.41 -9.60
CA LYS A 112 -12.16 19.69 -10.34
C LYS A 112 -12.94 20.85 -9.71
N GLN A 113 -13.96 20.54 -8.90
CA GLN A 113 -14.79 21.53 -8.22
C GLN A 113 -14.29 21.84 -6.81
N ALA A 114 -13.23 21.19 -6.35
CA ALA A 114 -12.68 21.39 -5.01
C ALA A 114 -12.22 22.83 -4.77
N ASP A 115 -12.51 23.34 -3.59
CA ASP A 115 -11.98 24.62 -3.10
C ASP A 115 -10.61 24.44 -2.47
N PHE A 116 -10.39 23.26 -1.83
CA PHE A 116 -9.20 22.97 -1.06
C PHE A 116 -8.73 21.53 -1.29
N ILE A 117 -7.42 21.38 -1.46
CA ILE A 117 -6.77 20.07 -1.60
C ILE A 117 -5.49 20.06 -0.76
N LEU A 118 -5.40 19.11 0.16
CA LEU A 118 -4.18 18.84 0.93
C LEU A 118 -3.56 17.51 0.45
N VAL A 119 -2.27 17.53 0.12
CA VAL A 119 -1.48 16.34 -0.14
C VAL A 119 -0.50 16.15 1.01
N ALA A 120 -0.68 15.10 1.80
CA ALA A 120 0.17 14.78 2.94
C ALA A 120 1.12 13.63 2.61
N GLY A 121 2.42 13.90 2.67
CA GLY A 121 3.46 12.92 2.33
C GLY A 121 3.59 12.62 0.84
N GLY A 122 4.62 11.87 0.48
CA GLY A 122 4.87 11.37 -0.85
C GLY A 122 4.99 12.39 -1.99
N ASP A 123 5.07 11.90 -3.22
CA ASP A 123 5.03 12.73 -4.43
C ASP A 123 4.07 12.11 -5.46
N LEU A 124 2.81 12.53 -5.43
CA LEU A 124 1.78 11.99 -6.32
C LEU A 124 2.10 12.22 -7.81
N THR A 125 2.92 13.22 -8.16
CA THR A 125 3.35 13.42 -9.56
C THR A 125 4.15 12.23 -10.09
N LYS A 126 4.79 11.47 -9.19
CA LYS A 126 5.61 10.31 -9.49
C LYS A 126 4.89 8.99 -9.23
N GLN A 127 4.16 8.93 -8.11
CA GLN A 127 3.47 7.71 -7.70
C GLN A 127 2.18 7.48 -8.48
N ASN A 128 1.35 8.51 -8.60
CA ASN A 128 0.02 8.47 -9.20
C ASN A 128 -0.18 9.67 -10.15
N PRO A 129 0.51 9.70 -11.30
CA PRO A 129 0.54 10.88 -12.18
C PRO A 129 -0.84 11.28 -12.71
N ILE A 130 -1.78 10.36 -12.81
CA ILE A 130 -3.17 10.66 -13.20
C ILE A 130 -3.85 11.48 -12.09
N VAL A 131 -3.74 11.05 -10.83
CA VAL A 131 -4.29 11.79 -9.68
C VAL A 131 -3.66 13.19 -9.60
N ALA A 132 -2.32 13.27 -9.74
CA ALA A 132 -1.62 14.56 -9.75
C ALA A 132 -2.08 15.47 -10.90
N SER A 133 -2.41 14.91 -12.06
CA SER A 133 -2.97 15.67 -13.19
C SER A 133 -4.36 16.23 -12.85
N GLU A 134 -5.21 15.46 -12.20
CA GLU A 134 -6.53 15.93 -11.77
C GLU A 134 -6.42 17.01 -10.67
N ILE A 135 -5.50 16.84 -9.70
CA ILE A 135 -5.19 17.90 -8.72
C ILE A 135 -4.69 19.18 -9.42
N HIS A 136 -3.84 19.04 -10.43
CA HIS A 136 -3.37 20.19 -11.21
C HIS A 136 -4.50 20.88 -11.97
N ARG A 137 -5.47 20.13 -12.51
CA ARG A 137 -6.67 20.68 -13.15
C ARG A 137 -7.54 21.43 -12.14
N ALA A 138 -7.76 20.87 -10.94
CA ALA A 138 -8.48 21.54 -9.85
C ALA A 138 -7.78 22.86 -9.44
N ARG A 139 -6.44 22.83 -9.30
CA ARG A 139 -5.66 24.04 -9.01
C ARG A 139 -5.84 25.12 -10.07
N ARG A 140 -5.85 24.76 -11.34
CA ARG A 140 -6.09 25.71 -12.45
C ARG A 140 -7.52 26.24 -12.46
N ALA A 141 -8.45 25.49 -11.91
CA ALA A 141 -9.85 25.92 -11.72
C ALA A 141 -10.05 26.79 -10.47
N GLY A 142 -9.00 27.01 -9.64
CA GLY A 142 -9.04 27.90 -8.49
C GLY A 142 -8.86 27.24 -7.13
N ALA A 143 -8.75 25.90 -7.07
CA ALA A 143 -8.53 25.21 -5.80
C ALA A 143 -7.24 25.65 -5.09
N PHE A 144 -7.31 25.87 -3.79
CA PHE A 144 -6.12 26.05 -2.95
C PHE A 144 -5.48 24.68 -2.70
N VAL A 145 -4.31 24.47 -3.28
CA VAL A 145 -3.56 23.21 -3.12
C VAL A 145 -2.42 23.44 -2.13
N ALA A 146 -2.37 22.65 -1.07
CA ALA A 146 -1.30 22.62 -0.09
C ALA A 146 -0.62 21.24 -0.05
N THR A 147 0.64 21.23 0.35
CA THR A 147 1.41 19.99 0.57
C THR A 147 2.09 20.03 1.93
N ILE A 148 2.02 18.93 2.69
CA ILE A 148 2.82 18.69 3.88
C ILE A 148 3.80 17.59 3.56
N SER A 149 5.09 17.89 3.51
CA SER A 149 6.14 16.88 3.29
C SER A 149 7.51 17.40 3.71
N PRO A 150 8.38 16.56 4.31
CA PRO A 150 9.73 16.99 4.73
C PRO A 150 10.59 17.43 3.55
N ARG A 151 10.43 16.79 2.40
CA ARG A 151 11.17 17.08 1.17
C ARG A 151 10.36 17.95 0.22
N LYS A 152 11.03 18.89 -0.47
CA LYS A 152 10.39 19.70 -1.52
C LYS A 152 10.16 18.87 -2.79
N THR A 153 9.04 18.15 -2.82
CA THR A 153 8.63 17.29 -3.93
C THR A 153 8.17 18.09 -5.16
N GLN A 154 7.99 17.44 -6.30
CA GLN A 154 7.36 18.08 -7.45
C GLN A 154 5.91 18.48 -7.16
N MET A 155 5.19 17.68 -6.37
CA MET A 155 3.84 18.05 -5.91
C MET A 155 3.87 19.34 -5.06
N ALA A 156 4.85 19.47 -4.16
CA ALA A 156 5.06 20.67 -3.36
C ALA A 156 5.37 21.92 -4.22
N ARG A 157 6.13 21.76 -5.32
CA ARG A 157 6.40 22.85 -6.28
C ARG A 157 5.13 23.31 -7.02
N LEU A 158 4.17 22.41 -7.20
CA LEU A 158 2.88 22.72 -7.83
C LEU A 158 1.87 23.28 -6.83
N SER A 159 2.11 23.14 -5.53
CA SER A 159 1.23 23.63 -4.47
C SER A 159 1.39 25.13 -4.24
N ARG A 160 0.33 25.78 -3.74
CA ARG A 160 0.38 27.19 -3.33
C ARG A 160 1.09 27.35 -1.98
N LEU A 161 0.92 26.38 -1.09
CA LEU A 161 1.55 26.34 0.21
C LEU A 161 2.26 24.99 0.41
N HIS A 162 3.46 25.03 0.92
CA HIS A 162 4.23 23.84 1.29
C HIS A 162 4.69 23.96 2.74
N LEU A 163 4.11 23.16 3.61
CA LEU A 163 4.60 22.96 4.97
C LEU A 163 5.69 21.90 4.96
N ARG A 164 6.84 22.23 5.54
CA ARG A 164 8.06 21.45 5.44
C ARG A 164 8.55 21.04 6.83
N PRO A 165 7.86 20.07 7.46
CA PRO A 165 8.21 19.64 8.82
C PRO A 165 9.52 18.84 8.85
N ALA A 166 10.13 18.77 10.02
CA ALA A 166 11.17 17.81 10.31
C ALA A 166 10.66 16.38 10.04
N PRO A 167 11.50 15.44 9.53
CA PRO A 167 11.10 14.05 9.34
C PRO A 167 10.58 13.43 10.64
N GLY A 168 9.49 12.66 10.56
CA GLY A 168 8.82 12.04 11.71
C GLY A 168 7.84 12.96 12.46
N SER A 169 7.71 14.25 12.08
CA SER A 169 6.86 15.20 12.82
C SER A 169 5.55 15.60 12.10
N MET A 170 5.13 14.86 11.08
CA MET A 170 3.94 15.23 10.29
C MET A 170 2.65 15.19 11.12
N SER A 171 2.50 14.22 12.01
CA SER A 171 1.34 14.14 12.92
C SER A 171 1.21 15.40 13.78
N LEU A 172 2.33 15.89 14.32
CA LEU A 172 2.36 17.11 15.13
C LEU A 172 1.93 18.34 14.33
N VAL A 173 2.33 18.45 13.06
CA VAL A 173 1.88 19.55 12.18
C VAL A 173 0.37 19.51 11.98
N VAL A 174 -0.20 18.32 11.79
CA VAL A 174 -1.66 18.18 11.62
C VAL A 174 -2.40 18.46 12.94
N GLU A 175 -1.85 18.03 14.07
CA GLU A 175 -2.38 18.35 15.40
C GLU A 175 -2.31 19.85 15.72
N ALA A 176 -1.19 20.53 15.38
CA ALA A 176 -1.07 21.97 15.51
C ALA A 176 -2.10 22.72 14.65
N LEU A 177 -2.33 22.23 13.42
CA LEU A 177 -3.37 22.77 12.55
C LEU A 177 -4.77 22.64 13.19
N ALA A 178 -5.08 21.47 13.73
CA ALA A 178 -6.34 21.22 14.44
C ALA A 178 -6.46 22.12 15.69
N ARG A 179 -5.37 22.30 16.45
CA ARG A 179 -5.32 23.19 17.62
C ARG A 179 -5.61 24.66 17.23
N ILE A 180 -5.02 25.16 16.15
CA ILE A 180 -5.27 26.52 15.64
C ILE A 180 -6.73 26.69 15.24
N ILE A 181 -7.33 25.74 14.53
CA ILE A 181 -8.74 25.76 14.15
C ILE A 181 -9.63 25.76 15.39
N TYR A 182 -9.25 25.00 16.43
CA TYR A 182 -9.96 24.98 17.72
C TYR A 182 -9.91 26.34 18.42
N GLU A 183 -8.74 26.95 18.58
CA GLU A 183 -8.57 28.25 19.21
C GLU A 183 -9.33 29.37 18.51
N GLN A 184 -9.32 29.33 17.17
CA GLN A 184 -10.04 30.30 16.35
C GLN A 184 -11.54 30.02 16.25
N LYS A 185 -12.04 28.93 16.87
CA LYS A 185 -13.44 28.49 16.82
C LYS A 185 -13.95 28.29 15.38
N LYS A 186 -13.08 27.84 14.47
CA LYS A 186 -13.38 27.60 13.04
C LYS A 186 -13.78 26.17 12.74
N TYR A 187 -13.99 25.33 13.76
CA TYR A 187 -14.53 23.96 13.60
C TYR A 187 -16.07 23.99 13.44
N ASN A 188 -16.64 22.97 12.87
CA ASN A 188 -18.08 22.88 12.63
C ASN A 188 -18.80 22.22 13.82
N LEU A 189 -19.17 23.00 14.83
CA LEU A 189 -19.79 22.48 16.05
C LEU A 189 -21.14 21.80 15.79
N GLU A 190 -21.96 22.30 14.88
CA GLU A 190 -23.26 21.71 14.52
C GLU A 190 -23.04 20.30 13.95
N TYR A 191 -22.16 20.18 12.96
CA TYR A 191 -21.78 18.89 12.37
C TYR A 191 -21.22 17.93 13.44
N LEU A 192 -20.34 18.40 14.33
CA LEU A 192 -19.76 17.56 15.38
C LEU A 192 -20.83 17.03 16.34
N THR A 193 -21.76 17.87 16.76
CA THR A 193 -22.81 17.49 17.69
C THR A 193 -23.78 16.46 17.08
N GLU A 194 -24.11 16.62 15.80
CA GLU A 194 -25.07 15.76 15.12
C GLU A 194 -24.44 14.45 14.61
N ARG A 195 -23.19 14.52 14.15
CA ARG A 195 -22.57 13.44 13.35
C ARG A 195 -21.47 12.68 14.08
N THR A 196 -21.05 13.09 15.29
CA THR A 196 -19.95 12.43 16.01
C THR A 196 -20.36 11.96 17.41
N GLU A 197 -19.69 10.92 17.91
CA GLU A 197 -19.95 10.37 19.26
C GLU A 197 -19.04 10.95 20.33
N ASN A 198 -17.78 11.23 20.02
CA ASN A 198 -16.72 11.54 20.99
C ASN A 198 -16.01 12.87 20.75
N HIS A 199 -16.68 13.86 20.12
CA HIS A 199 -16.05 15.14 19.78
C HIS A 199 -15.56 15.90 21.01
N GLN A 200 -16.26 15.82 22.15
CA GLN A 200 -15.83 16.48 23.39
C GLN A 200 -14.46 15.99 23.87
N ALA A 201 -14.22 14.66 23.82
CA ALA A 201 -12.93 14.10 24.19
C ALA A 201 -11.80 14.60 23.26
N TYR A 202 -12.10 14.73 21.96
CA TYR A 202 -11.14 15.28 21.00
C TYR A 202 -10.85 16.77 21.22
N LEU A 203 -11.88 17.58 21.44
CA LEU A 203 -11.69 19.00 21.74
C LEU A 203 -10.89 19.21 23.03
N SER A 204 -11.16 18.42 24.09
CA SER A 204 -10.36 18.41 25.32
C SER A 204 -8.92 17.94 25.11
N HIS A 205 -8.67 17.03 24.16
CA HIS A 205 -7.31 16.68 23.76
C HIS A 205 -6.60 17.86 23.13
N LEU A 206 -7.25 18.59 22.21
CA LEU A 206 -6.67 19.76 21.56
C LEU A 206 -6.29 20.87 22.56
N GLU A 207 -7.03 21.04 23.65
CA GLU A 207 -6.71 22.03 24.70
C GLU A 207 -5.36 21.81 25.38
N ARG A 208 -4.92 20.54 25.44
CA ARG A 208 -3.66 20.15 26.08
C ARG A 208 -2.45 20.26 25.17
N ILE A 209 -2.66 20.48 23.87
CA ILE A 209 -1.57 20.60 22.89
C ILE A 209 -0.80 21.89 23.13
N ASN A 210 0.51 21.78 23.34
CA ASN A 210 1.42 22.90 23.42
C ASN A 210 1.87 23.31 22.00
N LEU A 211 1.24 24.36 21.47
CA LEU A 211 1.53 24.81 20.10
C LEU A 211 2.97 25.31 19.94
N GLU A 212 3.51 26.06 20.93
CA GLU A 212 4.88 26.57 20.85
C GLU A 212 5.92 25.46 20.75
N GLU A 213 5.77 24.42 21.57
CA GLU A 213 6.64 23.25 21.52
C GLU A 213 6.58 22.56 20.15
N ILE A 214 5.38 22.38 19.60
CA ILE A 214 5.22 21.77 18.27
C ILE A 214 5.89 22.62 17.18
N LEU A 215 5.77 23.93 17.22
CA LEU A 215 6.42 24.82 16.25
C LEU A 215 7.94 24.67 16.30
N VAL A 216 8.52 24.57 17.47
CA VAL A 216 9.97 24.32 17.65
C VAL A 216 10.37 22.95 17.10
N LEU A 217 9.62 21.89 17.46
CA LEU A 217 9.94 20.51 17.05
C LEU A 217 9.79 20.28 15.54
N THR A 218 8.79 20.93 14.93
CA THR A 218 8.50 20.71 13.50
C THR A 218 9.27 21.67 12.58
N GLY A 219 9.67 22.83 13.09
CA GLY A 219 10.28 23.90 12.32
C GLY A 219 9.31 24.59 11.34
N VAL A 220 8.00 24.42 11.51
CA VAL A 220 6.98 25.03 10.65
C VAL A 220 6.53 26.38 11.22
N ALA A 221 6.45 27.41 10.37
CA ALA A 221 6.03 28.74 10.79
C ALA A 221 4.54 28.80 11.13
N LEU A 222 4.19 29.52 12.21
CA LEU A 222 2.82 29.69 12.68
C LEU A 222 1.93 30.34 11.61
N GLU A 223 2.45 31.31 10.87
CA GLU A 223 1.73 32.02 9.82
C GLU A 223 1.28 31.09 8.71
N ALA A 224 2.14 30.13 8.33
CA ALA A 224 1.82 29.15 7.31
C ALA A 224 0.75 28.14 7.77
N LEU A 225 0.80 27.72 9.04
CA LEU A 225 -0.25 26.90 9.66
C LEU A 225 -1.58 27.65 9.74
N THR A 226 -1.54 28.92 10.11
CA THR A 226 -2.73 29.77 10.21
C THR A 226 -3.37 29.96 8.83
N GLU A 227 -2.58 30.23 7.78
CA GLU A 227 -3.09 30.33 6.41
C GLU A 227 -3.77 29.00 5.99
N LEU A 228 -3.15 27.87 6.29
CA LEU A 228 -3.71 26.57 5.97
C LEU A 228 -5.02 26.30 6.72
N ALA A 229 -5.08 26.63 8.02
CA ALA A 229 -6.28 26.53 8.85
C ALA A 229 -7.44 27.34 8.27
N ASP A 230 -7.16 28.57 7.88
CA ASP A 230 -8.15 29.50 7.32
C ASP A 230 -8.72 28.96 6.00
N LYS A 231 -7.84 28.47 5.10
CA LYS A 231 -8.26 27.94 3.81
C LYS A 231 -9.06 26.65 3.93
N LEU A 232 -8.66 25.74 4.82
CA LEU A 232 -9.39 24.51 5.07
C LEU A 232 -10.77 24.78 5.68
N SER A 233 -10.84 25.60 6.73
CA SER A 233 -12.10 25.89 7.41
C SER A 233 -13.12 26.61 6.50
N ALA A 234 -12.65 27.51 5.63
CA ALA A 234 -13.50 28.24 4.68
C ALA A 234 -13.94 27.39 3.46
N ALA A 235 -13.27 26.30 3.17
CA ALA A 235 -13.59 25.46 2.01
C ALA A 235 -14.98 24.81 2.14
N LYS A 236 -15.72 24.70 1.04
CA LYS A 236 -16.98 23.93 0.96
C LYS A 236 -16.71 22.50 0.53
N LEU A 237 -15.80 22.30 -0.42
CA LEU A 237 -15.42 20.99 -0.95
C LEU A 237 -13.92 20.78 -0.77
N ALA A 238 -13.53 19.99 0.23
CA ALA A 238 -12.14 19.75 0.59
C ALA A 238 -11.72 18.28 0.41
N TYR A 239 -10.51 18.06 -0.06
CA TYR A 239 -9.91 16.73 -0.19
C TYR A 239 -8.57 16.65 0.53
N VAL A 240 -8.32 15.50 1.15
CA VAL A 240 -7.02 15.12 1.66
C VAL A 240 -6.55 13.86 0.93
N PHE A 241 -5.35 13.90 0.38
CA PHE A 241 -4.68 12.77 -0.26
C PHE A 241 -3.45 12.39 0.54
N TYR A 242 -3.24 11.10 0.74
CA TYR A 242 -2.00 10.57 1.29
C TYR A 242 -1.63 9.23 0.64
N PRO A 243 -0.34 8.91 0.50
CA PRO A 243 0.10 7.64 -0.09
C PRO A 243 -0.03 6.49 0.90
N THR A 244 -0.31 5.30 0.38
CA THR A 244 -0.10 4.03 1.05
C THR A 244 0.95 3.20 0.31
N GLY A 245 1.60 2.25 0.97
CA GLY A 245 2.74 1.50 0.45
C GLY A 245 4.07 2.05 0.97
N VAL A 246 5.15 1.96 0.21
CA VAL A 246 6.53 2.27 0.63
C VAL A 246 6.73 3.68 1.24
N GLN A 247 5.87 4.63 0.91
CA GLN A 247 5.88 5.98 1.47
C GLN A 247 4.61 6.27 2.29
N SER A 248 4.07 5.24 2.90
CA SER A 248 2.92 5.38 3.78
C SER A 248 3.19 6.36 4.91
N LEU A 249 2.13 6.97 5.39
CA LEU A 249 2.15 7.71 6.64
C LEU A 249 2.04 6.74 7.82
N ASP A 250 2.49 7.18 8.99
CA ASP A 250 2.23 6.51 10.25
C ASP A 250 0.74 6.59 10.62
N ARG A 251 0.30 5.64 11.45
CA ARG A 251 -1.08 5.58 11.92
C ARG A 251 -1.54 6.90 12.57
N ARG A 252 -0.68 7.51 13.40
CA ARG A 252 -0.99 8.76 14.09
C ARG A 252 -1.23 9.91 13.11
N THR A 253 -0.40 10.03 12.06
CA THR A 253 -0.59 11.05 11.01
C THR A 253 -1.90 10.79 10.24
N MET A 254 -2.21 9.53 9.90
CA MET A 254 -3.47 9.19 9.22
C MET A 254 -4.68 9.53 10.10
N ALA A 255 -4.64 9.18 11.39
CA ALA A 255 -5.68 9.49 12.35
C ALA A 255 -5.86 11.01 12.53
N ALA A 256 -4.77 11.77 12.65
CA ALA A 256 -4.81 13.23 12.75
C ALA A 256 -5.43 13.87 11.50
N LEU A 257 -5.11 13.40 10.29
CA LEU A 257 -5.73 13.87 9.04
C LEU A 257 -7.23 13.54 8.98
N PHE A 258 -7.62 12.34 9.41
CA PHE A 258 -9.04 11.97 9.50
C PHE A 258 -9.78 12.87 10.50
N ASN A 259 -9.22 13.04 11.69
CA ASN A 259 -9.79 13.90 12.74
C ASN A 259 -9.90 15.37 12.30
N LEU A 260 -8.90 15.87 11.56
CA LEU A 260 -8.91 17.23 11.00
C LEU A 260 -10.07 17.43 10.01
N MET A 261 -10.28 16.46 9.11
CA MET A 261 -11.40 16.50 8.16
C MET A 261 -12.74 16.37 8.87
N LEU A 262 -12.81 15.57 9.92
CA LEU A 262 -14.01 15.38 10.73
C LEU A 262 -14.37 16.64 11.50
N MET A 263 -13.41 17.27 12.21
CA MET A 263 -13.69 18.48 13.00
C MET A 263 -14.12 19.67 12.17
N THR A 264 -13.69 19.72 10.91
CA THR A 264 -14.07 20.80 9.98
C THR A 264 -15.34 20.51 9.19
N GLY A 265 -15.98 19.33 9.40
CA GLY A 265 -17.20 18.92 8.71
C GLY A 265 -16.97 18.61 7.22
N LYS A 266 -15.78 18.07 6.86
CA LYS A 266 -15.41 17.79 5.45
C LYS A 266 -15.51 16.30 5.09
N LEU A 267 -16.26 15.53 5.87
CA LEU A 267 -16.54 14.13 5.58
C LEU A 267 -18.05 13.94 5.36
N GLY A 268 -18.41 13.40 4.20
CA GLY A 268 -19.80 13.14 3.86
C GLY A 268 -20.13 13.51 2.43
N GLN A 269 -21.41 13.48 2.10
CA GLN A 269 -21.86 13.72 0.74
C GLN A 269 -21.76 15.22 0.39
N GLY A 270 -20.88 15.52 -0.53
CA GLY A 270 -20.75 16.87 -1.10
C GLY A 270 -19.69 17.76 -0.46
N GLU A 271 -19.13 17.41 0.72
CA GLU A 271 -18.13 18.22 1.41
C GLU A 271 -16.69 17.88 1.04
N GLY A 272 -16.45 16.71 0.43
CA GLY A 272 -15.13 16.23 0.04
C GLY A 272 -14.81 14.84 0.54
N GLY A 273 -13.57 14.60 0.95
CA GLY A 273 -13.18 13.30 1.47
C GLY A 273 -11.69 13.13 1.72
N ILE A 274 -11.39 12.02 2.36
CA ILE A 274 -10.03 11.54 2.56
C ILE A 274 -9.77 10.37 1.62
N ILE A 275 -8.66 10.43 0.91
CA ILE A 275 -8.33 9.49 -0.18
C ILE A 275 -6.94 8.91 0.04
N PRO A 276 -6.82 7.70 0.60
CA PRO A 276 -5.60 6.92 0.54
C PRO A 276 -5.28 6.55 -0.91
N VAL A 277 -4.08 6.83 -1.37
CA VAL A 277 -3.69 6.60 -2.77
C VAL A 277 -2.69 5.46 -2.84
N THR A 278 -3.10 4.35 -3.46
CA THR A 278 -2.24 3.17 -3.60
C THR A 278 -1.34 3.26 -4.83
N GLY A 279 -0.16 2.67 -4.73
CA GLY A 279 0.77 2.58 -5.86
C GLY A 279 0.50 1.43 -6.82
N ILE A 280 -0.33 0.45 -6.44
CA ILE A 280 -0.68 -0.74 -7.21
C ILE A 280 -2.19 -0.81 -7.36
N SER A 281 -2.66 -1.08 -8.58
CA SER A 281 -4.07 -0.89 -8.95
C SER A 281 -5.07 -1.73 -8.16
N ASN A 282 -4.75 -2.98 -7.82
CA ASN A 282 -5.67 -3.87 -7.09
C ASN A 282 -5.27 -4.06 -5.61
N LEU A 283 -4.51 -3.16 -5.02
CA LEU A 283 -4.13 -3.29 -3.61
C LEU A 283 -5.37 -3.25 -2.70
N LEU A 284 -6.29 -2.32 -2.95
CA LEU A 284 -7.56 -2.26 -2.21
C LEU A 284 -8.38 -3.54 -2.39
N GLY A 285 -8.57 -4.01 -3.64
CA GLY A 285 -9.30 -5.25 -3.90
C GLY A 285 -8.68 -6.49 -3.24
N SER A 286 -7.35 -6.52 -3.14
CA SER A 286 -6.67 -7.60 -2.41
C SER A 286 -7.04 -7.63 -0.94
N TYR A 287 -7.17 -6.47 -0.30
CA TYR A 287 -7.67 -6.36 1.08
C TYR A 287 -9.17 -6.65 1.17
N ASP A 288 -9.97 -6.22 0.19
CA ASP A 288 -11.41 -6.57 0.10
C ASP A 288 -11.58 -8.11 0.11
N MET A 289 -10.65 -8.83 -0.52
CA MET A 289 -10.60 -10.30 -0.53
C MET A 289 -10.00 -10.93 0.74
N GLY A 290 -9.62 -10.13 1.74
CA GLY A 290 -9.11 -10.59 3.03
C GLY A 290 -7.68 -11.13 3.01
N LEU A 291 -6.81 -10.61 2.16
CA LEU A 291 -5.40 -11.01 2.09
C LEU A 291 -4.56 -10.32 3.17
N SER A 292 -4.91 -10.55 4.41
CA SER A 292 -4.29 -10.04 5.63
C SER A 292 -4.30 -11.12 6.71
N PRO A 293 -3.35 -11.16 7.62
CA PRO A 293 -3.39 -12.10 8.75
C PRO A 293 -4.52 -11.77 9.74
N THR A 294 -5.03 -10.54 9.75
CA THR A 294 -5.99 -10.03 10.73
C THR A 294 -7.39 -9.83 10.16
N PHE A 295 -7.52 -9.61 8.85
CA PHE A 295 -8.81 -9.44 8.19
C PHE A 295 -9.22 -10.67 7.37
N LEU A 296 -10.47 -11.05 7.50
CA LEU A 296 -11.19 -11.92 6.57
C LEU A 296 -11.73 -11.09 5.38
N PRO A 297 -12.26 -11.73 4.32
CA PRO A 297 -12.90 -11.00 3.22
C PRO A 297 -13.95 -10.00 3.72
N GLY A 298 -13.99 -8.81 3.13
CA GLY A 298 -14.87 -7.72 3.53
C GLY A 298 -14.42 -6.96 4.79
N TYR A 299 -13.14 -7.05 5.15
CA TYR A 299 -12.55 -6.41 6.34
C TYR A 299 -13.14 -6.88 7.68
N LEU A 300 -13.69 -8.07 7.72
CA LEU A 300 -14.16 -8.66 8.95
C LEU A 300 -12.94 -9.07 9.81
N GLU A 301 -12.95 -8.71 11.10
CA GLU A 301 -11.87 -9.11 12.02
C GLU A 301 -11.82 -10.64 12.16
N ALA A 302 -10.64 -11.21 11.91
CA ALA A 302 -10.41 -12.66 12.00
C ALA A 302 -10.45 -13.17 13.46
N SER A 303 -10.27 -12.29 14.44
CA SER A 303 -10.40 -12.59 15.87
C SER A 303 -11.84 -12.70 16.36
N ASP A 304 -12.82 -12.19 15.61
CA ASP A 304 -14.24 -12.25 15.97
C ASP A 304 -14.84 -13.60 15.55
N GLU A 305 -15.30 -14.35 16.54
CA GLU A 305 -15.91 -15.67 16.36
C GLU A 305 -17.17 -15.63 15.47
N ASN A 306 -17.98 -14.58 15.54
CA ASN A 306 -19.19 -14.45 14.72
C ASN A 306 -18.83 -14.25 13.24
N ASN A 307 -17.79 -13.47 12.95
CA ASN A 307 -17.29 -13.29 11.60
C ASN A 307 -16.78 -14.61 11.01
N CYS A 308 -16.02 -15.35 11.81
CA CYS A 308 -15.55 -16.66 11.40
C CYS A 308 -16.70 -17.63 11.12
N ARG A 309 -17.73 -17.69 11.98
CA ARG A 309 -18.90 -18.57 11.79
C ARG A 309 -19.71 -18.22 10.54
N LYS A 310 -19.88 -16.93 10.22
CA LYS A 310 -20.53 -16.49 8.98
C LYS A 310 -19.79 -17.04 7.77
N LEU A 311 -18.48 -16.91 7.76
CA LEU A 311 -17.63 -17.37 6.66
C LEU A 311 -17.63 -18.89 6.53
N GLU A 312 -17.56 -19.61 7.67
CA GLU A 312 -17.65 -21.07 7.71
C GLU A 312 -18.98 -21.61 7.16
N THR A 313 -20.06 -20.89 7.38
CA THR A 313 -21.38 -21.24 6.84
C THR A 313 -21.39 -21.17 5.31
N ILE A 314 -20.76 -20.13 4.73
CA ILE A 314 -20.70 -19.97 3.28
C ILE A 314 -19.71 -20.96 2.65
N TRP A 315 -18.55 -21.14 3.28
CA TRP A 315 -17.49 -22.04 2.79
C TRP A 315 -17.73 -23.52 3.13
N GLN A 316 -18.72 -23.81 3.96
CA GLN A 316 -19.05 -25.15 4.45
C GLN A 316 -17.85 -25.90 5.06
N THR A 317 -16.97 -25.16 5.72
CA THR A 317 -15.77 -25.71 6.36
C THR A 317 -15.33 -24.85 7.52
N LYS A 318 -14.73 -25.49 8.54
CA LYS A 318 -14.12 -24.77 9.66
C LYS A 318 -12.84 -24.08 9.22
N ILE A 319 -12.57 -22.90 9.78
CA ILE A 319 -11.31 -22.16 9.60
C ILE A 319 -10.55 -22.07 10.92
N SER A 320 -9.24 -21.82 10.84
CA SER A 320 -8.39 -21.68 12.03
C SER A 320 -8.78 -20.44 12.85
N ARG A 321 -8.69 -20.56 14.16
CA ARG A 321 -8.80 -19.44 15.13
C ARG A 321 -7.42 -18.94 15.58
N THR A 322 -6.36 -19.66 15.21
CA THR A 322 -4.99 -19.23 15.53
C THR A 322 -4.70 -17.90 14.84
N PRO A 323 -4.23 -16.89 15.56
CA PRO A 323 -3.85 -15.63 14.95
C PRO A 323 -2.78 -15.83 13.86
N GLY A 324 -2.99 -15.19 12.72
CA GLY A 324 -2.03 -15.24 11.63
C GLY A 324 -0.86 -14.29 11.81
N ARG A 325 0.16 -14.49 10.98
CA ARG A 325 1.33 -13.61 10.86
C ARG A 325 1.52 -13.18 9.41
N SER A 326 2.08 -12.00 9.21
CA SER A 326 2.56 -11.64 7.88
C SER A 326 3.62 -12.63 7.41
N VAL A 327 3.80 -12.77 6.09
CA VAL A 327 4.83 -13.67 5.55
C VAL A 327 6.22 -13.23 6.00
N SER A 328 6.48 -11.93 6.09
CA SER A 328 7.76 -11.41 6.58
C SER A 328 8.02 -11.82 8.04
N ALA A 329 7.03 -11.67 8.92
CA ALA A 329 7.11 -12.12 10.31
C ALA A 329 7.23 -13.65 10.42
N SER A 330 6.48 -14.39 9.59
CA SER A 330 6.56 -15.85 9.57
C SER A 330 7.96 -16.34 9.17
N LEU A 331 8.58 -15.75 8.17
CA LEU A 331 9.95 -16.08 7.76
C LEU A 331 10.99 -15.70 8.81
N ALA A 332 10.78 -14.59 9.54
CA ALA A 332 11.74 -14.12 10.54
C ALA A 332 11.66 -14.91 11.86
N GLU A 333 10.46 -15.23 12.31
CA GLU A 333 10.20 -15.65 13.69
C GLU A 333 9.72 -17.10 13.80
N ASN A 334 9.03 -17.62 12.75
CA ASN A 334 8.45 -18.97 12.80
C ASN A 334 9.47 -20.03 12.38
N LYS A 335 10.11 -20.66 13.37
CA LYS A 335 11.08 -21.74 13.14
C LYS A 335 10.45 -23.01 12.58
N SER A 336 9.13 -23.22 12.81
CA SER A 336 8.41 -24.39 12.27
C SER A 336 7.94 -24.19 10.83
N LEU A 337 8.12 -23.02 10.23
CA LEU A 337 7.74 -22.77 8.84
C LEU A 337 8.54 -23.66 7.89
N ARG A 338 7.83 -24.44 7.07
CA ARG A 338 8.39 -25.41 6.11
C ARG A 338 8.00 -25.12 4.68
N ALA A 339 6.90 -24.40 4.44
CA ALA A 339 6.42 -24.12 3.11
C ALA A 339 6.00 -22.66 2.90
N LEU A 340 6.14 -22.20 1.66
CA LEU A 340 5.72 -20.89 1.20
C LEU A 340 5.06 -20.98 -0.18
N MET A 341 3.85 -20.47 -0.31
CA MET A 341 3.17 -20.29 -1.59
C MET A 341 3.19 -18.81 -1.98
N VAL A 342 3.63 -18.50 -3.20
CA VAL A 342 3.87 -17.12 -3.65
C VAL A 342 3.18 -16.88 -4.97
N VAL A 343 2.41 -15.79 -5.06
CA VAL A 343 1.74 -15.36 -6.29
C VAL A 343 2.43 -14.12 -6.84
N ASP A 344 2.95 -14.21 -8.07
CA ASP A 344 3.40 -13.09 -8.93
C ASP A 344 4.08 -11.93 -8.19
N HIS A 345 4.98 -12.30 -7.28
CA HIS A 345 5.62 -11.33 -6.39
C HIS A 345 6.82 -10.70 -7.05
N ASP A 346 6.99 -9.41 -6.83
CA ASP A 346 8.23 -8.69 -7.04
C ASP A 346 9.16 -8.84 -5.83
N GLU A 347 10.40 -8.72 -6.06
CA GLU A 347 11.61 -9.04 -5.32
C GLU A 347 11.74 -8.53 -3.87
N GLU A 348 10.77 -7.80 -3.31
CA GLU A 348 10.89 -7.11 -2.02
C GLU A 348 11.05 -8.03 -0.79
N ILE A 349 10.57 -9.27 -0.82
CA ILE A 349 10.75 -10.25 0.29
C ILE A 349 12.04 -11.08 0.17
N ILE A 350 12.84 -10.86 -0.84
CA ILE A 350 14.15 -11.52 -0.99
C ILE A 350 15.13 -11.21 0.16
N ARG A 351 14.78 -10.29 1.06
CA ARG A 351 15.49 -10.03 2.33
C ARG A 351 15.82 -11.28 3.11
N GLN A 352 14.99 -12.31 3.00
CA GLN A 352 15.11 -13.54 3.74
C GLN A 352 15.45 -14.72 2.82
N VAL A 353 16.21 -14.46 1.74
CA VAL A 353 16.63 -15.46 0.75
C VAL A 353 17.19 -16.73 1.42
N ASN A 354 18.02 -16.58 2.44
CA ASN A 354 18.60 -17.72 3.12
C ASN A 354 17.51 -18.56 3.80
N ARG A 355 16.56 -17.90 4.49
CA ARG A 355 15.45 -18.61 5.13
C ARG A 355 14.51 -19.26 4.12
N ILE A 356 14.25 -18.61 2.99
CA ILE A 356 13.44 -19.17 1.90
C ILE A 356 14.09 -20.40 1.30
N LYS A 357 15.42 -20.40 1.14
CA LYS A 357 16.19 -21.58 0.64
C LYS A 357 16.16 -22.78 1.58
N GLU A 358 15.94 -22.57 2.87
CA GLU A 358 15.84 -23.62 3.88
C GLU A 358 14.46 -24.29 3.91
N LEU A 359 13.44 -23.68 3.27
CA LEU A 359 12.10 -24.25 3.25
C LEU A 359 12.06 -25.53 2.40
N GLU A 360 11.26 -26.49 2.85
CA GLU A 360 11.07 -27.77 2.15
C GLU A 360 10.26 -27.62 0.85
N LEU A 361 9.38 -26.61 0.81
CA LEU A 361 8.52 -26.36 -0.33
C LEU A 361 8.32 -24.86 -0.55
N VAL A 362 8.77 -24.38 -1.70
CA VAL A 362 8.45 -23.05 -2.21
C VAL A 362 7.74 -23.20 -3.54
N VAL A 363 6.46 -22.82 -3.60
CA VAL A 363 5.64 -22.87 -4.82
C VAL A 363 5.46 -21.45 -5.33
N TYR A 364 5.89 -21.19 -6.55
CA TYR A 364 5.73 -19.90 -7.22
C TYR A 364 4.70 -20.01 -8.35
N PHE A 365 3.63 -19.22 -8.23
CA PHE A 365 2.62 -19.02 -9.27
C PHE A 365 2.91 -17.70 -9.99
N GLY A 366 3.38 -17.76 -11.22
CA GLY A 366 3.79 -16.54 -11.89
C GLY A 366 3.68 -16.56 -13.40
N ALA A 367 3.49 -15.37 -13.97
CA ALA A 367 3.47 -15.17 -15.41
C ALA A 367 4.88 -14.93 -15.98
N TYR A 368 5.84 -14.52 -15.14
CA TYR A 368 7.18 -14.12 -15.57
C TYR A 368 8.28 -14.66 -14.66
N GLN A 369 9.43 -14.93 -15.25
CA GLN A 369 10.64 -15.28 -14.50
C GLN A 369 11.07 -14.09 -13.62
N ASN A 370 11.39 -14.38 -12.38
CA ASN A 370 11.92 -13.42 -11.41
C ASN A 370 12.82 -14.12 -10.37
N ALA A 371 13.23 -13.40 -9.34
CA ALA A 371 14.08 -13.95 -8.30
C ALA A 371 13.38 -15.06 -7.48
N PHE A 372 12.07 -14.97 -7.24
CA PHE A 372 11.31 -16.04 -6.60
C PHE A 372 11.24 -17.32 -7.44
N ALA A 373 11.00 -17.19 -8.74
CA ALA A 373 11.03 -18.35 -9.65
C ALA A 373 12.38 -19.11 -9.56
N ARG A 374 13.49 -18.37 -9.37
CA ARG A 374 14.82 -18.99 -9.20
C ARG A 374 14.97 -19.73 -7.87
N LEU A 375 14.27 -19.32 -6.83
CA LEU A 375 14.30 -19.94 -5.50
C LEU A 375 13.29 -21.08 -5.36
N ALA A 376 12.23 -21.09 -6.17
CA ALA A 376 11.12 -22.02 -6.04
C ALA A 376 11.52 -23.47 -6.29
N ASN A 377 10.90 -24.38 -5.51
CA ASN A 377 10.94 -25.83 -5.76
C ASN A 377 9.98 -26.21 -6.88
N VAL A 378 8.83 -25.52 -6.96
CA VAL A 378 7.82 -25.73 -8.00
C VAL A 378 7.44 -24.38 -8.60
N ILE A 379 7.44 -24.32 -9.93
CA ILE A 379 6.97 -23.16 -10.69
C ILE A 379 5.72 -23.56 -11.44
N ILE A 380 4.64 -22.82 -11.25
CA ILE A 380 3.36 -23.04 -11.92
C ILE A 380 3.02 -21.81 -12.75
N PRO A 381 2.83 -21.95 -14.08
CA PRO A 381 2.52 -20.86 -14.96
C PRO A 381 1.11 -20.30 -14.70
N ARG A 382 0.97 -18.98 -14.72
CA ARG A 382 -0.32 -18.31 -14.70
C ARG A 382 -0.45 -17.32 -15.85
N PRO A 383 -1.70 -16.93 -16.23
CA PRO A 383 -1.92 -15.99 -17.31
C PRO A 383 -1.39 -14.60 -16.97
N SER A 384 -1.01 -13.88 -18.01
CA SER A 384 -0.81 -12.44 -17.96
C SER A 384 -2.17 -11.71 -17.99
N TYR A 385 -2.15 -10.41 -17.75
CA TYR A 385 -3.35 -9.57 -17.64
C TYR A 385 -4.36 -9.70 -18.80
N ALA A 386 -3.89 -9.99 -20.03
CA ALA A 386 -4.74 -10.07 -21.22
C ALA A 386 -5.28 -11.49 -21.51
N GLU A 387 -4.81 -12.49 -20.77
CA GLU A 387 -5.08 -13.91 -21.05
C GLU A 387 -6.16 -14.53 -20.14
N ALA A 388 -6.75 -13.75 -19.23
CA ALA A 388 -7.81 -14.23 -18.33
C ALA A 388 -8.84 -13.16 -18.03
N ASP A 389 -10.06 -13.60 -17.74
CA ASP A 389 -11.10 -12.78 -17.11
C ASP A 389 -10.78 -12.56 -15.63
N GLY A 390 -11.23 -11.43 -15.09
CA GLY A 390 -11.18 -11.13 -13.68
C GLY A 390 -11.48 -9.67 -13.37
N THR A 391 -11.69 -9.36 -12.11
CA THR A 391 -11.97 -8.00 -11.66
C THR A 391 -10.82 -7.42 -10.86
N TYR A 392 -10.74 -6.09 -10.84
CA TYR A 392 -9.72 -5.31 -10.14
C TYR A 392 -10.38 -4.11 -9.46
N THR A 393 -10.02 -3.85 -8.21
CA THR A 393 -10.57 -2.73 -7.43
C THR A 393 -9.51 -1.67 -7.19
N ASN A 394 -9.71 -0.46 -7.70
CA ASN A 394 -8.78 0.64 -7.52
C ASN A 394 -8.98 1.35 -6.17
N PHE A 395 -8.10 2.29 -5.83
CA PHE A 395 -8.14 3.03 -4.56
C PHE A 395 -9.41 3.91 -4.39
N GLU A 396 -10.16 4.22 -5.47
CA GLU A 396 -11.47 4.87 -5.40
C GLU A 396 -12.61 3.87 -5.15
N ARG A 397 -12.32 2.63 -4.80
CA ARG A 397 -13.33 1.58 -4.60
C ARG A 397 -14.01 1.13 -5.91
N ARG A 398 -13.45 1.50 -7.05
CA ARG A 398 -14.02 1.15 -8.35
C ARG A 398 -13.59 -0.26 -8.75
N VAL A 399 -14.57 -1.16 -8.81
CA VAL A 399 -14.42 -2.51 -9.35
C VAL A 399 -14.57 -2.47 -10.87
N GLN A 400 -13.55 -2.93 -11.57
CA GLN A 400 -13.49 -2.92 -13.03
C GLN A 400 -13.28 -4.33 -13.55
N LEU A 401 -14.02 -4.70 -14.61
CA LEU A 401 -13.89 -5.99 -15.27
C LEU A 401 -12.80 -5.94 -16.34
N ASN A 402 -11.91 -6.91 -16.28
CA ASN A 402 -10.97 -7.23 -17.34
C ASN A 402 -11.44 -8.49 -18.06
N ARG A 403 -11.74 -8.40 -19.34
CA ARG A 403 -12.05 -9.55 -20.18
C ARG A 403 -10.78 -10.09 -20.84
N GLN A 404 -10.72 -11.39 -21.00
CA GLN A 404 -9.68 -12.05 -21.77
C GLN A 404 -9.67 -11.51 -23.22
N LYS A 405 -8.49 -11.08 -23.69
CA LYS A 405 -8.27 -10.53 -25.03
C LYS A 405 -7.46 -11.47 -25.92
N VAL A 406 -6.63 -12.29 -25.31
CA VAL A 406 -5.70 -13.19 -25.98
C VAL A 406 -5.84 -14.59 -25.36
N LYS A 407 -5.75 -15.63 -26.18
CA LYS A 407 -5.74 -17.01 -25.66
C LYS A 407 -4.47 -17.23 -24.85
N PRO A 408 -4.57 -17.88 -23.68
CA PRO A 408 -3.40 -18.27 -22.90
C PRO A 408 -2.44 -19.15 -23.72
N LEU A 409 -1.16 -19.04 -23.43
CA LEU A 409 -0.13 -19.88 -24.04
C LEU A 409 -0.12 -21.27 -23.40
N ALA A 410 -0.08 -22.31 -24.21
CA ALA A 410 0.10 -23.70 -23.76
C ALA A 410 -0.83 -24.12 -22.58
N GLU A 411 -0.25 -24.67 -21.51
CA GLU A 411 -0.96 -25.19 -20.32
C GLU A 411 -1.29 -24.12 -19.27
N VAL A 412 -1.12 -22.84 -19.60
CA VAL A 412 -1.35 -21.74 -18.66
C VAL A 412 -2.83 -21.64 -18.28
N GLN A 413 -3.12 -21.69 -16.98
CA GLN A 413 -4.49 -21.63 -16.44
C GLN A 413 -4.60 -20.51 -15.38
N PRO A 414 -5.79 -19.87 -15.23
CA PRO A 414 -6.02 -18.91 -14.16
C PRO A 414 -5.76 -19.51 -12.78
N LEU A 415 -5.27 -18.69 -11.85
CA LEU A 415 -4.91 -19.16 -10.50
C LEU A 415 -6.10 -19.75 -9.76
N TRP A 416 -7.30 -19.17 -9.89
CA TRP A 416 -8.52 -19.72 -9.30
C TRP A 416 -8.79 -21.17 -9.73
N LYS A 417 -8.52 -21.52 -10.99
CA LYS A 417 -8.67 -22.88 -11.53
C LYS A 417 -7.61 -23.84 -11.02
N ILE A 418 -6.35 -23.38 -10.95
CA ILE A 418 -5.23 -24.12 -10.36
C ILE A 418 -5.51 -24.45 -8.90
N LEU A 419 -5.94 -23.47 -8.11
CA LEU A 419 -6.27 -23.65 -6.68
C LEU A 419 -7.46 -24.58 -6.48
N SER A 420 -8.47 -24.51 -7.36
CA SER A 420 -9.60 -25.45 -7.33
C SER A 420 -9.14 -26.89 -7.58
N SER A 421 -8.20 -27.10 -8.49
CA SER A 421 -7.63 -28.43 -8.75
C SER A 421 -6.80 -28.93 -7.55
N LEU A 422 -5.99 -28.08 -6.93
CA LEU A 422 -5.25 -28.42 -5.70
C LEU A 422 -6.20 -28.73 -4.54
N ALA A 423 -7.27 -27.94 -4.36
CA ALA A 423 -8.25 -28.16 -3.32
C ALA A 423 -8.94 -29.53 -3.48
N ARG A 424 -9.33 -29.89 -4.73
CA ARG A 424 -9.88 -31.23 -5.01
C ARG A 424 -8.89 -32.35 -4.72
N ALA A 425 -7.63 -32.18 -5.09
CA ALA A 425 -6.57 -33.16 -4.79
C ALA A 425 -6.34 -33.34 -3.27
N LEU A 426 -6.72 -32.33 -2.45
CA LEU A 426 -6.68 -32.34 -1.00
C LEU A 426 -8.02 -32.74 -0.34
N GLY A 427 -9.02 -33.19 -1.13
CA GLY A 427 -10.28 -33.71 -0.64
C GLY A 427 -11.38 -32.67 -0.43
N HIS A 428 -11.24 -31.45 -1.00
CA HIS A 428 -12.25 -30.40 -0.95
C HIS A 428 -13.01 -30.29 -2.27
N ASP A 429 -14.33 -30.25 -2.23
CA ASP A 429 -15.17 -30.20 -3.43
C ASP A 429 -15.36 -28.76 -3.94
N TRP A 430 -14.36 -28.24 -4.64
CA TRP A 430 -14.39 -26.92 -5.29
C TRP A 430 -14.74 -27.04 -6.77
N GLN A 431 -15.95 -26.59 -7.13
CA GLN A 431 -16.58 -26.75 -8.45
C GLN A 431 -16.78 -25.39 -9.13
N TYR A 432 -15.68 -24.63 -9.37
CA TYR A 432 -15.75 -23.38 -10.12
C TYR A 432 -15.42 -23.63 -11.59
N GLU A 433 -16.29 -23.16 -12.49
CA GLU A 433 -16.15 -23.28 -13.94
C GLU A 433 -15.69 -21.98 -14.60
N SER A 434 -15.92 -20.83 -13.94
CA SER A 434 -15.55 -19.51 -14.45
C SER A 434 -15.16 -18.54 -13.33
N ALA A 435 -14.45 -17.47 -13.68
CA ALA A 435 -14.15 -16.38 -12.76
C ALA A 435 -15.45 -15.69 -12.26
N GLU A 436 -16.48 -15.65 -13.08
CA GLU A 436 -17.79 -15.10 -12.71
C GLU A 436 -18.47 -15.91 -11.59
N GLN A 437 -18.36 -17.23 -11.60
CA GLN A 437 -18.86 -18.06 -10.48
C GLN A 437 -18.09 -17.78 -9.17
N VAL A 438 -16.77 -17.51 -9.27
CA VAL A 438 -16.00 -17.08 -8.10
C VAL A 438 -16.48 -15.72 -7.61
N MET A 439 -16.75 -14.76 -8.52
CA MET A 439 -17.33 -13.46 -8.16
C MET A 439 -18.69 -13.61 -7.50
N ALA A 440 -19.55 -14.51 -7.96
CA ALA A 440 -20.83 -14.78 -7.32
C ALA A 440 -20.69 -15.26 -5.87
N GLU A 441 -19.63 -16.01 -5.54
CA GLU A 441 -19.32 -16.35 -4.14
C GLU A 441 -18.76 -15.15 -3.39
N ILE A 442 -17.86 -14.37 -3.98
CA ILE A 442 -17.34 -13.12 -3.40
C ILE A 442 -18.50 -12.21 -2.97
N CYS A 443 -19.50 -12.03 -3.81
CA CYS A 443 -20.67 -11.18 -3.52
C CYS A 443 -21.48 -11.67 -2.29
N ARG A 444 -21.44 -12.95 -1.96
CA ARG A 444 -22.09 -13.49 -0.75
C ARG A 444 -21.26 -13.26 0.50
N VAL A 445 -19.94 -13.12 0.37
CA VAL A 445 -18.98 -13.00 1.48
C VAL A 445 -18.64 -11.54 1.75
N VAL A 446 -18.42 -10.77 0.72
CA VAL A 446 -18.00 -9.35 0.75
C VAL A 446 -19.24 -8.48 0.53
N LEU A 447 -19.87 -8.05 1.62
CA LEU A 447 -21.18 -7.39 1.57
C LEU A 447 -21.19 -6.13 0.70
N GLN A 448 -20.10 -5.36 0.70
CA GLN A 448 -20.00 -4.19 -0.18
C GLN A 448 -20.00 -4.51 -1.67
N TYR A 449 -19.95 -5.79 -2.06
CA TYR A 449 -20.02 -6.29 -3.44
C TYR A 449 -21.35 -7.00 -3.74
N SER A 450 -22.30 -7.05 -2.81
CA SER A 450 -23.43 -7.97 -2.81
C SER A 450 -24.31 -7.94 -4.08
N ALA A 451 -24.41 -6.80 -4.75
CA ALA A 451 -25.18 -6.66 -6.00
C ALA A 451 -24.31 -6.53 -7.27
N LEU A 452 -22.99 -6.80 -7.17
CA LEU A 452 -22.10 -6.79 -8.33
C LEU A 452 -22.34 -8.03 -9.22
N THR A 453 -22.37 -7.81 -10.53
CA THR A 453 -22.35 -8.87 -11.55
C THR A 453 -21.39 -8.51 -12.67
N TYR A 454 -20.88 -9.49 -13.38
CA TYR A 454 -20.06 -9.24 -14.57
C TYR A 454 -20.82 -8.45 -15.64
N GLU A 455 -22.12 -8.72 -15.83
CA GLU A 455 -22.99 -7.99 -16.76
C GLU A 455 -23.04 -6.50 -16.44
N LYS A 456 -23.25 -6.12 -15.15
CA LYS A 456 -23.22 -4.73 -14.72
C LYS A 456 -21.86 -4.07 -14.93
N LEU A 457 -20.78 -4.79 -14.66
CA LEU A 457 -19.43 -4.28 -14.85
C LEU A 457 -19.08 -4.13 -16.34
N GLU A 458 -19.60 -4.98 -17.21
CA GLU A 458 -19.39 -4.93 -18.66
C GLU A 458 -20.12 -3.76 -19.31
N SER A 459 -21.33 -3.45 -18.84
CA SER A 459 -22.14 -2.32 -19.32
C SER A 459 -21.67 -0.96 -18.80
N SER A 460 -20.69 -0.93 -17.88
CA SER A 460 -20.19 0.29 -17.23
C SER A 460 -18.66 0.40 -17.36
N LEU A 461 -18.11 1.55 -16.97
CA LEU A 461 -16.65 1.73 -16.80
C LEU A 461 -16.17 1.25 -15.41
N GLY A 462 -16.93 0.35 -14.78
CA GLY A 462 -16.75 -0.14 -13.43
C GLY A 462 -17.60 0.61 -12.40
N LEU A 463 -17.95 -0.07 -11.32
CA LEU A 463 -18.81 0.42 -10.25
C LEU A 463 -18.02 0.64 -8.96
N LYS A 464 -18.32 1.72 -8.26
CA LYS A 464 -17.70 2.01 -6.96
C LYS A 464 -18.52 1.38 -5.84
N TRP A 465 -17.92 0.47 -5.09
CA TRP A 465 -18.61 -0.12 -3.96
C TRP A 465 -18.83 0.91 -2.80
N PRO A 466 -19.84 0.73 -1.94
CA PRO A 466 -20.79 -0.38 -1.91
C PRO A 466 -21.72 -0.41 -3.13
N VAL A 467 -21.91 -1.63 -3.68
CA VAL A 467 -22.87 -1.94 -4.71
C VAL A 467 -23.83 -2.95 -4.11
N GLU A 468 -24.99 -2.47 -3.70
CA GLU A 468 -26.02 -3.19 -2.96
C GLU A 468 -27.37 -3.03 -3.64
N ASP A 469 -28.40 -3.77 -3.23
CA ASP A 469 -29.73 -3.71 -3.85
C ASP A 469 -30.35 -2.31 -3.82
N ASN A 470 -30.08 -1.54 -2.75
CA ASN A 470 -30.52 -0.14 -2.61
C ASN A 470 -29.59 0.87 -3.32
N HIS A 471 -28.38 0.44 -3.74
CA HIS A 471 -27.43 1.24 -4.50
C HIS A 471 -26.80 0.43 -5.64
N PRO A 472 -27.61 -0.05 -6.61
CA PRO A 472 -27.15 -0.98 -7.65
C PRO A 472 -26.12 -0.38 -8.62
N GLU A 473 -26.06 0.94 -8.73
CA GLU A 473 -25.07 1.69 -9.54
C GLU A 473 -23.81 2.05 -8.75
N GLY A 474 -23.73 1.62 -7.49
CA GLY A 474 -22.65 1.99 -6.57
C GLY A 474 -22.74 3.45 -6.11
N THR A 475 -21.70 3.92 -5.42
CA THR A 475 -21.70 5.26 -4.83
C THR A 475 -20.35 5.96 -4.92
N ASP A 476 -20.37 7.26 -5.25
CA ASP A 476 -19.20 8.12 -5.22
C ASP A 476 -18.73 8.45 -3.80
N TYR A 477 -19.62 8.36 -2.82
CA TYR A 477 -19.34 8.71 -1.41
C TYR A 477 -19.67 7.54 -0.51
N LEU A 478 -18.77 7.26 0.47
CA LEU A 478 -18.95 6.18 1.44
C LEU A 478 -19.85 6.58 2.58
N LEU A 479 -20.56 7.53 2.67
CA LEU A 479 -21.40 7.93 3.79
C LEU A 479 -22.70 8.55 3.26
N PRO A 480 -23.46 7.81 2.45
CA PRO A 480 -24.77 8.29 2.05
C PRO A 480 -25.69 8.19 3.26
N GLU A 481 -26.49 9.23 3.50
CA GLU A 481 -27.80 9.23 4.13
C GLU A 481 -28.07 8.38 5.38
N GLN A 482 -27.13 7.57 5.88
CA GLN A 482 -27.29 6.88 7.15
C GLN A 482 -27.24 7.89 8.28
N LYS A 483 -28.33 8.61 8.45
CA LYS A 483 -28.62 9.53 9.58
C LYS A 483 -28.34 8.91 10.98
N LYS A 484 -27.92 7.65 11.03
CA LYS A 484 -27.66 6.90 12.27
C LYS A 484 -26.20 6.49 12.48
N ALA A 485 -25.34 6.50 11.47
CA ALA A 485 -23.93 6.20 11.65
C ALA A 485 -23.20 7.46 12.13
N LYS A 486 -22.78 7.45 13.39
CA LYS A 486 -21.97 8.50 13.97
C LYS A 486 -20.49 8.20 13.70
N PHE A 487 -19.79 9.22 13.27
CA PHE A 487 -18.34 9.20 13.18
C PHE A 487 -17.70 9.17 14.58
N ARG A 488 -16.48 8.71 14.64
CA ARG A 488 -15.67 8.78 15.85
C ARG A 488 -14.32 9.42 15.53
N PHE A 489 -13.86 10.30 16.40
CA PHE A 489 -12.47 10.72 16.38
C PHE A 489 -11.60 9.54 16.79
N VAL A 490 -10.56 9.28 16.00
CA VAL A 490 -9.58 8.22 16.29
C VAL A 490 -8.57 8.78 17.27
N LEU A 491 -8.66 8.34 18.53
CA LEU A 491 -7.82 8.77 19.63
C LEU A 491 -7.00 7.59 20.14
N GLU A 492 -5.70 7.70 20.10
CA GLU A 492 -4.83 6.70 20.66
C GLU A 492 -4.59 6.96 22.15
N GLU A 493 -4.82 5.99 23.01
CA GLU A 493 -4.60 6.13 24.46
C GLU A 493 -3.16 6.54 24.80
N LYS A 494 -2.17 6.06 24.05
CA LYS A 494 -0.76 6.47 24.21
C LYS A 494 -0.52 7.93 23.81
N THR A 495 -1.27 8.45 22.83
CA THR A 495 -1.13 9.83 22.34
C THR A 495 -1.70 10.83 23.35
N LEU A 496 -2.72 10.42 24.14
CA LEU A 496 -3.29 11.25 25.20
C LEU A 496 -2.35 11.43 26.39
N SER A 497 -1.35 10.57 26.55
CA SER A 497 -0.50 10.49 27.75
C SER A 497 0.98 10.77 27.52
N GLN A 498 1.47 10.78 26.29
CA GLN A 498 2.90 11.04 26.00
C GLN A 498 3.07 11.97 24.80
N PRO A 499 3.88 13.03 24.90
CA PRO A 499 4.25 13.83 23.73
C PRO A 499 4.99 12.92 22.73
N THR A 500 4.81 13.21 21.44
CA THR A 500 5.62 12.56 20.40
C THR A 500 7.07 12.92 20.63
N ILE A 501 7.85 11.98 21.10
CA ILE A 501 9.30 12.16 21.22
C ILE A 501 9.86 12.05 19.80
N ILE A 502 10.14 13.21 19.19
CA ILE A 502 11.00 13.21 18.01
C ILE A 502 12.40 12.91 18.52
N ARG A 503 12.87 11.71 18.26
CA ARG A 503 14.24 11.32 18.63
C ARG A 503 15.23 12.27 17.96
N GLU A 504 16.00 12.98 18.76
CA GLU A 504 17.18 13.68 18.24
C GLU A 504 18.13 12.64 17.64
N PRO A 505 18.77 12.95 16.51
CA PRO A 505 19.78 12.07 15.95
C PRO A 505 20.88 11.82 17.00
N GLU A 506 21.26 10.56 17.18
CA GLU A 506 22.39 10.21 18.03
C GLU A 506 23.67 10.85 17.49
N ALA A 507 24.61 11.20 18.35
CA ALA A 507 25.87 11.84 17.95
C ALA A 507 26.63 11.04 16.88
N ASP A 508 26.53 9.71 16.92
CA ASP A 508 27.15 8.81 15.95
C ASP A 508 26.42 8.73 14.60
N PHE A 509 25.12 9.09 14.55
CA PHE A 509 24.28 9.06 13.35
C PHE A 509 23.48 10.36 13.19
N PRO A 510 24.17 11.48 12.85
CA PRO A 510 23.60 12.82 12.94
C PRO A 510 22.59 13.18 11.84
N PHE A 511 22.33 12.30 10.88
CA PHE A 511 21.41 12.58 9.78
C PHE A 511 20.15 11.72 9.86
N LYS A 512 19.03 12.31 9.48
CA LYS A 512 17.73 11.64 9.28
C LYS A 512 17.57 11.29 7.81
N LEU A 513 17.73 10.00 7.46
CA LEU A 513 17.55 9.52 6.11
C LEU A 513 16.09 9.17 5.86
N THR A 514 15.52 9.74 4.81
CA THR A 514 14.24 9.32 4.24
C THR A 514 14.46 8.66 2.89
N VAL A 515 13.60 7.72 2.56
CA VAL A 515 13.63 6.99 1.30
C VAL A 515 12.35 7.21 0.55
N GLY A 516 12.41 7.35 -0.75
CA GLY A 516 11.21 7.55 -1.54
C GLY A 516 11.35 7.14 -3.00
N ARG A 517 10.22 7.15 -3.71
CA ARG A 517 10.19 6.74 -5.10
C ARG A 517 10.90 7.75 -6.00
N SER A 518 11.67 7.25 -6.97
CA SER A 518 12.27 8.08 -8.00
C SER A 518 11.24 8.62 -8.99
N ASN A 519 11.68 9.54 -9.87
CA ASN A 519 10.86 10.01 -11.01
C ASN A 519 10.44 8.88 -11.96
N TYR A 520 11.12 7.76 -11.91
CA TYR A 520 11.00 6.65 -12.85
C TYR A 520 10.32 5.48 -12.14
N PHE A 521 9.06 5.68 -11.85
CA PHE A 521 8.17 4.75 -11.18
C PHE A 521 8.18 3.31 -11.73
N TRP A 522 8.39 3.13 -13.03
CA TRP A 522 8.45 1.81 -13.66
C TRP A 522 9.67 0.98 -13.31
N HIS A 523 10.75 1.60 -12.83
CA HIS A 523 11.93 0.83 -12.40
C HIS A 523 11.68 -0.01 -11.17
N GLN A 524 10.61 0.26 -10.45
CA GLN A 524 10.16 -0.52 -9.30
C GLN A 524 9.15 -1.61 -9.65
N ASN A 525 8.73 -1.69 -10.91
CA ASN A 525 7.79 -2.69 -11.37
C ASN A 525 8.52 -3.68 -12.29
N SER A 526 8.87 -4.86 -11.76
CA SER A 526 9.57 -5.90 -12.49
C SER A 526 8.87 -6.28 -13.80
N VAL A 527 7.54 -6.18 -13.85
CA VAL A 527 6.77 -6.43 -15.06
C VAL A 527 7.05 -5.38 -16.13
N MET A 528 7.02 -4.09 -15.78
CA MET A 528 7.25 -3.01 -16.75
C MET A 528 8.70 -2.89 -17.21
N LYS A 529 9.66 -3.41 -16.48
CA LYS A 529 11.08 -3.49 -16.91
C LYS A 529 11.26 -4.28 -18.21
N ARG A 530 10.34 -5.18 -18.50
CA ARG A 530 10.35 -6.04 -19.70
C ARG A 530 9.89 -5.33 -20.96
N THR A 531 9.35 -4.10 -20.84
CA THR A 531 8.93 -3.29 -21.99
C THR A 531 10.06 -2.40 -22.50
N PHE A 532 9.93 -1.90 -23.72
CA PHE A 532 10.91 -1.01 -24.37
C PHE A 532 11.10 0.33 -23.64
N ILE A 533 10.07 0.85 -22.97
CA ILE A 533 10.08 2.17 -22.33
C ILE A 533 11.19 2.33 -21.29
N PRO A 534 11.40 1.42 -20.33
CA PRO A 534 12.44 1.55 -19.33
C PRO A 534 13.85 1.65 -19.94
N LYS A 535 14.11 0.90 -20.99
CA LYS A 535 15.43 0.89 -21.66
C LYS A 535 15.84 2.26 -22.16
N ARG A 536 14.90 3.11 -22.58
CA ARG A 536 15.19 4.43 -23.11
C ARG A 536 15.34 5.51 -22.03
N GLU A 537 14.51 5.49 -20.98
CA GLU A 537 14.53 6.51 -19.91
C GLU A 537 15.51 6.17 -18.78
N TYR A 538 15.76 4.90 -18.56
CA TYR A 538 16.72 4.37 -17.61
C TYR A 538 18.15 4.89 -17.86
N ASN A 539 18.53 5.04 -19.11
CA ASN A 539 19.88 5.43 -19.50
C ASN A 539 20.31 6.81 -18.98
N ALA A 540 19.41 7.78 -18.82
CA ALA A 540 19.79 9.14 -18.44
C ALA A 540 20.27 9.24 -16.98
N LEU A 541 19.54 8.61 -16.03
CA LEU A 541 19.93 8.61 -14.61
C LEU A 541 21.07 7.65 -14.32
N LEU A 542 21.10 6.47 -14.96
CA LEU A 542 22.22 5.54 -14.85
C LEU A 542 23.52 6.15 -15.39
N LEU A 543 23.47 6.93 -16.46
CA LEU A 543 24.63 7.65 -16.96
C LEU A 543 25.13 8.73 -15.99
N LEU A 544 24.19 9.41 -15.32
CA LEU A 544 24.53 10.46 -14.36
C LEU A 544 24.97 9.90 -13.01
N TYR A 545 24.32 8.84 -12.53
CA TYR A 545 24.51 8.22 -11.23
C TYR A 545 24.44 6.69 -11.33
N PRO A 546 25.43 6.03 -11.91
CA PRO A 546 25.38 4.59 -12.21
C PRO A 546 25.25 3.70 -10.95
N LYS A 547 25.67 4.21 -9.79
CA LYS A 547 25.54 3.52 -8.49
C LYS A 547 24.46 4.12 -7.59
N GLY A 548 23.58 4.97 -8.14
CA GLY A 548 22.60 5.70 -7.35
C GLY A 548 23.16 6.95 -6.69
N PHE A 549 22.32 7.68 -5.95
CA PHE A 549 22.72 8.89 -5.27
C PHE A 549 21.98 9.08 -3.93
N VAL A 550 22.59 9.85 -3.05
CA VAL A 550 21.97 10.39 -1.84
C VAL A 550 21.88 11.92 -1.98
N GLU A 551 20.68 12.47 -1.79
CA GLU A 551 20.50 13.93 -1.75
C GLU A 551 20.92 14.46 -0.38
N ILE A 552 21.70 15.53 -0.40
CA ILE A 552 22.22 16.25 0.77
C ILE A 552 22.02 17.75 0.57
N SER A 553 21.77 18.49 1.66
CA SER A 553 21.67 19.95 1.60
C SER A 553 23.01 20.59 1.21
N ALA A 554 22.97 21.80 0.61
CA ALA A 554 24.18 22.55 0.30
C ALA A 554 24.99 22.91 1.55
N GLU A 555 24.31 23.18 2.66
CA GLU A 555 24.92 23.48 3.96
C GLU A 555 25.72 22.28 4.50
N ASP A 556 25.08 21.09 4.58
CA ASP A 556 25.74 19.87 5.03
C ASP A 556 26.86 19.44 4.09
N ALA A 557 26.65 19.57 2.77
CA ALA A 557 27.69 19.30 1.80
C ALA A 557 28.93 20.20 2.00
N SER A 558 28.72 21.48 2.29
CA SER A 558 29.79 22.43 2.61
C SER A 558 30.49 22.07 3.93
N ARG A 559 29.73 21.78 4.98
CA ARG A 559 30.25 21.37 6.28
C ARG A 559 31.11 20.11 6.19
N LEU A 560 30.65 19.13 5.43
CA LEU A 560 31.37 17.87 5.17
C LEU A 560 32.40 17.98 4.04
N LYS A 561 32.55 19.14 3.40
CA LYS A 561 33.44 19.37 2.23
C LYS A 561 33.20 18.37 1.11
N LEU A 562 31.94 18.05 0.83
CA LEU A 562 31.51 17.15 -0.25
C LEU A 562 31.30 17.92 -1.54
N ARG A 563 31.59 17.26 -2.67
CA ARG A 563 31.34 17.79 -4.03
C ARG A 563 30.21 16.99 -4.69
N GLU A 564 29.57 17.63 -5.65
CA GLU A 564 28.59 16.95 -6.51
C GLU A 564 29.20 15.70 -7.15
N LYS A 565 28.45 14.58 -7.13
CA LYS A 565 28.84 13.26 -7.62
C LYS A 565 29.98 12.57 -6.86
N GLN A 566 30.48 13.15 -5.78
CA GLN A 566 31.51 12.48 -4.96
C GLN A 566 30.95 11.22 -4.33
N PRO A 567 31.68 10.08 -4.36
CA PRO A 567 31.28 8.88 -3.64
C PRO A 567 31.27 9.11 -2.14
N VAL A 568 30.17 8.70 -1.49
CA VAL A 568 29.99 8.75 -0.03
C VAL A 568 29.41 7.42 0.47
N ARG A 569 29.84 6.97 1.63
CA ARG A 569 29.19 5.87 2.35
C ARG A 569 28.09 6.46 3.21
N VAL A 570 26.89 5.92 3.05
CA VAL A 570 25.76 6.13 3.95
C VAL A 570 25.73 4.94 4.88
N ILE A 571 25.92 5.17 6.17
CA ILE A 571 26.06 4.13 7.19
C ILE A 571 24.94 4.30 8.20
N SER A 572 24.19 3.24 8.43
CA SER A 572 23.21 3.11 9.51
C SER A 572 23.75 2.15 10.58
N PRO A 573 23.10 1.97 11.72
CA PRO A 573 23.50 1.00 12.73
C PRO A 573 23.64 -0.43 12.23
N SER A 574 22.88 -0.82 11.20
CA SER A 574 22.77 -2.21 10.73
C SER A 574 23.32 -2.47 9.34
N ALA A 575 23.58 -1.41 8.54
CA ALA A 575 24.00 -1.57 7.15
C ALA A 575 24.73 -0.34 6.60
N GLU A 576 25.44 -0.50 5.48
CA GLU A 576 26.06 0.60 4.74
C GLU A 576 25.87 0.47 3.23
N ILE A 577 25.89 1.61 2.54
CA ILE A 577 25.86 1.69 1.08
C ILE A 577 26.73 2.83 0.57
N THR A 578 27.40 2.62 -0.57
CA THR A 578 28.16 3.67 -1.25
C THR A 578 27.38 4.24 -2.41
N LEU A 579 27.11 5.54 -2.36
CA LEU A 579 26.33 6.29 -3.36
C LEU A 579 27.06 7.56 -3.77
N ALA A 580 26.62 8.19 -4.85
CA ALA A 580 27.08 9.51 -5.23
C ALA A 580 26.36 10.60 -4.42
N ALA A 581 27.07 11.58 -3.90
CA ALA A 581 26.48 12.75 -3.29
C ALA A 581 25.80 13.62 -4.37
N ARG A 582 24.53 13.99 -4.15
CA ARG A 582 23.80 14.94 -4.96
C ARG A 582 23.39 16.13 -4.10
N ILE A 583 23.98 17.30 -4.37
CA ILE A 583 23.67 18.51 -3.64
C ILE A 583 22.30 19.03 -4.10
N SER A 584 21.33 19.12 -3.19
CA SER A 584 19.93 19.40 -3.54
C SER A 584 19.31 20.42 -2.59
N PRO A 585 18.55 21.41 -3.10
CA PRO A 585 17.73 22.29 -2.29
C PRO A 585 16.43 21.62 -1.82
N ASP A 586 16.22 20.36 -2.20
CA ASP A 586 14.99 19.62 -1.90
C ASP A 586 15.00 18.96 -0.53
N VAL A 587 16.16 18.86 0.12
CA VAL A 587 16.35 18.39 1.48
C VAL A 587 16.85 19.51 2.39
N LEU A 588 16.44 19.49 3.66
CA LEU A 588 16.90 20.46 4.68
C LEU A 588 18.21 19.99 5.29
N PRO A 589 18.98 20.90 5.95
CA PRO A 589 20.12 20.51 6.76
C PRO A 589 19.76 19.42 7.78
N GLY A 590 20.66 18.46 7.97
CA GLY A 590 20.44 17.28 8.82
C GLY A 590 19.56 16.19 8.18
N GLN A 591 19.03 16.41 6.97
CA GLN A 591 18.20 15.45 6.24
C GLN A 591 18.93 14.88 5.04
N LEU A 592 18.71 13.60 4.79
CA LEU A 592 19.16 12.91 3.60
C LEU A 592 17.97 12.26 2.91
N TYR A 593 18.07 12.06 1.60
CA TYR A 593 17.08 11.36 0.82
C TYR A 593 17.73 10.43 -0.21
N ILE A 594 17.31 9.17 -0.22
CA ILE A 594 17.69 8.21 -1.25
C ILE A 594 16.46 7.88 -2.09
N PRO A 595 16.47 8.16 -3.41
CA PRO A 595 15.41 7.71 -4.27
C PRO A 595 15.50 6.19 -4.50
N TYR A 596 14.40 5.52 -4.27
CA TYR A 596 14.27 4.09 -4.56
C TYR A 596 14.11 3.91 -6.09
N PHE A 597 15.17 3.60 -6.80
CA PHE A 597 15.09 3.51 -8.25
C PHE A 597 15.79 2.35 -8.94
N VAL A 598 16.52 1.52 -8.23
CA VAL A 598 17.15 0.34 -8.84
C VAL A 598 17.15 -0.82 -7.87
N GLU A 599 16.43 -1.88 -8.19
CA GLU A 599 16.38 -3.12 -7.42
C GLU A 599 17.77 -3.74 -7.19
N GLU A 600 18.64 -3.65 -8.18
CA GLU A 600 19.95 -4.30 -8.18
C GLU A 600 20.99 -3.57 -7.34
N MET A 601 20.76 -2.29 -6.98
CA MET A 601 21.78 -1.44 -6.35
C MET A 601 21.49 -1.08 -4.89
N ILE A 602 20.24 -1.09 -4.48
CA ILE A 602 19.81 -0.66 -3.14
C ILE A 602 19.15 -1.78 -2.30
N PRO A 603 18.86 -2.96 -2.85
CA PRO A 603 17.93 -3.90 -2.22
C PRO A 603 18.33 -4.23 -0.77
N GLU A 604 19.58 -4.58 -0.56
CA GLU A 604 20.02 -5.09 0.75
C GLU A 604 20.06 -4.02 1.83
N PHE A 605 20.58 -2.84 1.52
CA PHE A 605 20.61 -1.72 2.45
C PHE A 605 19.18 -1.26 2.81
N LEU A 606 18.36 -0.92 1.82
CA LEU A 606 16.99 -0.45 2.05
C LEU A 606 16.10 -1.55 2.63
N LEU A 607 16.30 -2.78 2.22
CA LEU A 607 15.52 -3.91 2.67
C LEU A 607 15.78 -4.23 4.15
N ARG A 608 17.00 -4.12 4.64
CA ARG A 608 17.31 -4.21 6.08
C ARG A 608 16.72 -3.03 6.85
N GLN A 609 16.69 -1.87 6.25
CA GLN A 609 16.27 -0.63 6.87
C GLN A 609 14.75 -0.43 6.90
N VAL A 610 14.01 -0.87 5.87
CA VAL A 610 12.53 -0.80 5.89
C VAL A 610 11.97 -1.70 6.99
N ALA A 611 12.58 -2.85 7.25
CA ALA A 611 12.19 -3.69 8.38
C ALA A 611 12.43 -3.04 9.76
N GLU A 612 13.43 -2.18 9.86
CA GLU A 612 13.69 -1.37 11.06
C GLU A 612 12.76 -0.16 11.13
N LEU A 613 12.45 0.47 9.99
CA LEU A 613 11.48 1.55 9.89
C LEU A 613 10.05 1.08 10.20
N GLU A 614 9.67 -0.13 9.77
CA GLU A 614 8.37 -0.73 10.08
C GLU A 614 8.21 -1.04 11.59
N LYS A 615 9.34 -1.21 12.30
CA LYS A 615 9.37 -1.41 13.76
C LYS A 615 9.51 -0.10 14.53
N SER A 616 10.01 0.96 13.90
CA SER A 616 10.16 2.28 14.50
C SER A 616 8.94 3.14 14.16
N GLU A 617 8.36 3.77 15.14
CA GLU A 617 7.34 4.82 14.95
C GLU A 617 7.93 6.07 14.24
N GLU A 618 9.20 6.02 13.85
CA GLU A 618 10.01 7.10 13.31
C GLU A 618 10.30 6.86 11.82
N TYR A 619 9.52 7.40 10.92
CA TYR A 619 9.64 7.25 9.45
C TYR A 619 10.92 7.84 8.83
N PHE A 620 12.03 7.76 9.53
CA PHE A 620 13.38 8.06 9.06
C PHE A 620 14.41 7.09 9.67
N LEU A 621 15.58 6.98 9.05
CA LEU A 621 16.70 6.19 9.52
C LEU A 621 17.79 7.10 10.06
N PRO A 622 18.31 6.86 11.27
CA PRO A 622 19.52 7.51 11.73
C PRO A 622 20.73 7.00 10.92
N VAL A 623 21.45 7.92 10.29
CA VAL A 623 22.63 7.56 9.48
C VAL A 623 23.76 8.58 9.64
N ARG A 624 24.99 8.16 9.31
CA ARG A 624 26.12 9.05 9.10
C ARG A 624 26.66 8.93 7.69
N LEU A 625 27.36 9.98 7.26
CA LEU A 625 28.04 10.03 5.97
C LEU A 625 29.54 10.01 6.15
N GLU A 626 30.22 9.17 5.37
CA GLU A 626 31.68 9.13 5.30
C GLU A 626 32.15 9.30 3.85
N LYS A 627 33.23 10.06 3.65
CA LYS A 627 33.86 10.15 2.34
C LYS A 627 34.49 8.81 1.98
N VAL A 628 34.30 8.42 0.73
CA VAL A 628 35.14 7.37 0.13
C VAL A 628 36.39 8.07 -0.40
N GLY A 629 37.54 7.67 0.11
CA GLY A 629 38.84 8.25 -0.21
C GLY A 629 39.19 8.14 -1.70
#